data_329ef07249d4dd2748e29c0353dbd2d1
#
_entry.id   329ef07249d4dd2748e29c0353dbd2d1
#
_cell.length_a   1.000
_cell.length_b   1.000
_cell.length_c   1.000
_cell.angle_alpha   90.00
_cell.angle_beta   90.00
_cell.angle_gamma   90.00
#
_symmetry.space_group_name_H-M   'P 1'
#
loop_
_entity.id
_entity.type
_entity.pdbx_description
1 polymer ?
#
loop_
_entity_poly.entity_id
_entity_poly.type
_entity_poly.pdbx_seq_one_letter_code
_entity_poly.pdbx_strand_id
1 'polypeptide(L)'
;MVFGRRNESWQGWAVRPPHPYHTNRLARLASLVLLVATFMVAMGTAPAPAVTIVSVKPSQELAVLFKSHEAMSRPSKHSAPVYYVRARRPITGARTVLPVLGQKKSADGLRWLHVELPGRPNGRTGWIRERATVPATTRWHIVIDTSRRRVIVYRRARPMRVFRAVVGKSSTPTPIGRFFVEESIRLRAGAVGAPYALALSARSNVFQQFAGGSGQIAMHGLRNIGGVLGSAVSHGCVRLNSDAISWLVLHAGPGTPVTITR
;
A
#
# COMPACT_ATOMS: atom_id res chain seq x y z
N MET A 1 -17.54 -59.35 -16.14
CA MET A 1 -18.94 -59.91 -15.96
C MET A 1 -19.84 -58.69 -16.14
N VAL A 2 -20.39 -58.64 -17.28
CA VAL A 2 -21.69 -59.12 -17.78
C VAL A 2 -22.76 -58.06 -17.57
N PHE A 3 -23.09 -57.35 -18.65
CA PHE A 3 -24.38 -57.26 -19.37
C PHE A 3 -25.55 -56.67 -18.56
N GLY A 4 -26.41 -55.85 -19.09
CA GLY A 4 -26.98 -55.63 -20.43
C GLY A 4 -27.85 -54.38 -20.37
N ARG A 5 -27.88 -53.67 -21.41
CA ARG A 5 -28.73 -53.69 -22.62
C ARG A 5 -30.24 -53.48 -22.34
N ARG A 6 -30.65 -52.48 -23.08
CA ARG A 6 -31.74 -52.34 -24.08
C ARG A 6 -33.12 -52.03 -23.47
N ASN A 7 -34.04 -51.43 -24.11
CA ASN A 7 -34.29 -50.98 -25.51
C ASN A 7 -35.49 -50.04 -25.48
N GLU A 8 -35.53 -49.08 -26.33
CA GLU A 8 -36.51 -48.92 -27.42
C GLU A 8 -38.00 -48.92 -26.99
N SER A 9 -38.89 -48.21 -27.51
CA SER A 9 -39.11 -47.66 -28.84
C SER A 9 -40.44 -46.92 -28.89
N TRP A 10 -40.54 -46.02 -29.80
CA TRP A 10 -41.44 -45.84 -30.95
C TRP A 10 -42.83 -45.26 -30.74
N GLN A 11 -43.02 -44.21 -31.51
CA GLN A 11 -44.06 -43.92 -32.56
C GLN A 11 -45.38 -43.39 -32.02
N GLY A 12 -46.04 -42.52 -32.62
CA GLY A 12 -45.94 -41.85 -33.92
C GLY A 12 -47.25 -41.14 -34.25
N TRP A 13 -47.17 -40.33 -35.27
CA TRP A 13 -48.19 -40.01 -36.25
C TRP A 13 -49.47 -39.30 -35.79
N ALA A 14 -50.06 -38.38 -36.44
CA ALA A 14 -49.89 -37.69 -37.71
C ALA A 14 -51.04 -36.70 -37.92
N VAL A 15 -50.76 -35.66 -38.71
CA VAL A 15 -51.53 -35.15 -39.85
C VAL A 15 -52.80 -34.30 -39.64
N ARG A 16 -52.64 -32.99 -39.86
CA ARG A 16 -53.24 -32.05 -40.88
C ARG A 16 -54.75 -31.87 -40.99
N PRO A 17 -55.11 -30.87 -41.84
CA PRO A 17 -55.58 -29.50 -41.62
C PRO A 17 -57.07 -29.34 -42.15
N PRO A 18 -57.61 -28.33 -42.79
CA PRO A 18 -57.23 -27.01 -43.21
C PRO A 18 -58.29 -25.89 -42.99
N HIS A 19 -57.85 -24.65 -43.25
CA HIS A 19 -58.47 -23.44 -43.76
C HIS A 19 -59.99 -23.41 -44.10
N PRO A 20 -60.66 -22.25 -44.38
CA PRO A 20 -60.17 -20.93 -44.77
C PRO A 20 -61.06 -19.67 -44.43
N TYR A 21 -60.52 -18.50 -44.88
CA TYR A 21 -61.18 -17.29 -45.41
C TYR A 21 -62.01 -16.39 -44.47
N HIS A 22 -61.90 -15.17 -44.44
CA HIS A 22 -61.99 -14.00 -45.30
C HIS A 22 -61.86 -12.69 -44.48
N THR A 23 -61.07 -11.79 -45.00
CA THR A 23 -61.25 -10.37 -45.17
C THR A 23 -62.01 -9.55 -44.11
N ASN A 24 -61.32 -8.58 -43.53
CA ASN A 24 -61.72 -7.21 -43.75
C ASN A 24 -60.58 -6.24 -43.50
N ARG A 25 -60.33 -5.51 -44.54
CA ARG A 25 -59.38 -4.41 -44.68
C ARG A 25 -59.91 -3.18 -43.90
N LEU A 26 -58.89 -2.36 -43.58
CA LEU A 26 -59.07 -0.90 -43.37
C LEU A 26 -59.76 -0.49 -42.09
N ALA A 27 -59.00 -0.14 -41.16
CA ALA A 27 -59.14 1.00 -40.25
C ALA A 27 -58.44 0.67 -38.93
N ARG A 28 -57.21 1.10 -38.81
CA ARG A 28 -56.52 1.47 -37.56
C ARG A 28 -55.00 1.56 -37.77
N LEU A 29 -54.61 2.33 -38.81
CA LEU A 29 -53.30 2.92 -38.92
C LEU A 29 -53.39 4.36 -38.36
N ALA A 30 -53.41 4.53 -37.11
CA ALA A 30 -53.19 5.83 -36.45
C ALA A 30 -53.26 5.62 -34.92
N SER A 31 -52.24 5.08 -34.30
CA SER A 31 -51.98 5.23 -32.85
C SER A 31 -50.82 4.38 -32.37
N LEU A 32 -49.77 4.21 -33.18
CA LEU A 32 -48.57 3.50 -32.70
C LEU A 32 -47.27 4.22 -33.10
N VAL A 33 -47.26 5.57 -33.05
CA VAL A 33 -46.07 6.39 -33.32
C VAL A 33 -45.93 7.47 -32.26
N LEU A 34 -46.20 7.19 -31.01
CA LEU A 34 -45.88 8.18 -29.95
C LEU A 34 -45.61 7.53 -28.60
N LEU A 35 -44.67 6.55 -28.55
CA LEU A 35 -44.16 6.04 -27.27
C LEU A 35 -42.80 5.41 -27.42
N VAL A 36 -41.92 5.98 -28.27
CA VAL A 36 -40.50 5.64 -28.37
C VAL A 36 -39.67 6.93 -28.20
N ALA A 37 -40.07 7.79 -27.33
CA ALA A 37 -39.26 8.93 -26.97
C ALA A 37 -39.26 9.03 -25.45
N THR A 38 -38.05 9.05 -24.87
CA THR A 38 -37.70 9.31 -23.48
C THR A 38 -37.49 8.10 -22.57
N PHE A 39 -36.67 7.16 -23.01
CA PHE A 39 -35.77 6.47 -22.05
C PHE A 39 -34.34 6.90 -22.38
N MET A 40 -34.03 8.18 -22.30
CA MET A 40 -32.68 8.64 -22.08
C MET A 40 -32.32 8.19 -20.65
N VAL A 41 -31.71 7.01 -20.55
CA VAL A 41 -30.95 6.62 -19.39
C VAL A 41 -29.90 7.70 -19.20
N ALA A 42 -30.08 8.54 -18.19
CA ALA A 42 -29.02 9.36 -17.66
C ALA A 42 -27.93 8.39 -17.20
N MET A 43 -27.00 8.06 -18.09
CA MET A 43 -25.72 7.50 -17.71
C MET A 43 -25.03 8.57 -16.87
N GLY A 44 -25.34 8.57 -15.58
CA GLY A 44 -24.58 9.30 -14.59
C GLY A 44 -23.13 8.86 -14.74
N THR A 45 -22.30 9.70 -15.32
CA THR A 45 -20.86 9.52 -15.31
C THR A 45 -20.45 9.46 -13.85
N ALA A 46 -20.18 8.25 -13.36
CA ALA A 46 -19.59 8.08 -12.04
C ALA A 46 -18.35 9.00 -11.99
N PRO A 47 -18.21 9.86 -10.98
CA PRO A 47 -17.05 10.74 -10.90
C PRO A 47 -15.79 9.85 -10.94
N ALA A 48 -14.89 10.18 -11.85
CA ALA A 48 -13.60 9.51 -11.93
C ALA A 48 -12.94 9.55 -10.54
N PRO A 49 -12.38 8.44 -10.04
CA PRO A 49 -11.79 8.43 -8.70
C PRO A 49 -10.75 9.54 -8.62
N ALA A 50 -10.92 10.43 -7.66
CA ALA A 50 -10.02 11.55 -7.43
C ALA A 50 -8.58 11.01 -7.33
N VAL A 51 -7.72 11.45 -8.23
CA VAL A 51 -6.30 11.11 -8.18
C VAL A 51 -5.75 11.82 -6.96
N THR A 52 -5.45 11.09 -5.91
CA THR A 52 -4.78 11.64 -4.73
C THR A 52 -3.38 12.08 -5.17
N ILE A 53 -3.21 13.38 -5.37
CA ILE A 53 -1.89 13.96 -5.69
C ILE A 53 -1.05 13.89 -4.42
N VAL A 54 -0.11 12.96 -4.39
CA VAL A 54 0.85 12.86 -3.29
C VAL A 54 1.90 13.95 -3.49
N SER A 55 1.96 14.89 -2.54
CA SER A 55 3.03 15.89 -2.51
C SER A 55 4.34 15.20 -2.08
N VAL A 56 5.29 15.12 -3.00
CA VAL A 56 6.63 14.58 -2.75
C VAL A 56 7.62 15.74 -2.71
N LYS A 57 8.35 15.86 -1.59
CA LYS A 57 9.41 16.87 -1.45
C LYS A 57 10.66 16.48 -2.25
N PRO A 58 11.43 17.44 -2.81
CA PRO A 58 12.67 17.15 -3.54
C PRO A 58 13.76 16.52 -2.67
N SER A 59 13.75 16.79 -1.37
CA SER A 59 14.66 16.22 -0.38
C SER A 59 13.98 16.13 0.99
N GLN A 60 14.49 15.24 1.84
CA GLN A 60 14.13 15.08 3.22
C GLN A 60 15.38 15.16 4.10
N GLU A 61 15.36 16.06 5.08
CA GLU A 61 16.39 16.13 6.12
C GLU A 61 16.27 14.92 7.05
N LEU A 62 17.41 14.40 7.48
CA LEU A 62 17.52 13.21 8.31
C LEU A 62 18.43 13.50 9.52
N ALA A 63 18.14 12.83 10.63
CA ALA A 63 19.01 12.76 11.80
C ALA A 63 19.53 11.32 11.98
N VAL A 64 20.85 11.14 11.87
CA VAL A 64 21.53 9.88 12.19
C VAL A 64 21.90 9.89 13.68
N LEU A 65 21.42 8.92 14.45
CA LEU A 65 21.60 8.85 15.88
C LEU A 65 22.91 8.17 16.28
N PHE A 66 23.72 8.85 17.10
CA PHE A 66 24.94 8.28 17.71
C PHE A 66 24.74 7.81 19.15
N LYS A 67 23.74 8.36 19.83
CA LYS A 67 23.25 7.89 21.14
C LYS A 67 21.75 7.67 21.07
N SER A 68 21.22 6.87 21.98
CA SER A 68 19.77 6.75 22.16
C SER A 68 19.18 8.05 22.72
N HIS A 69 17.94 8.33 22.36
CA HIS A 69 17.24 9.55 22.75
C HIS A 69 15.88 9.24 23.36
N GLU A 70 15.51 9.95 24.38
CA GLU A 70 14.11 10.13 24.72
C GLU A 70 13.51 11.19 23.80
N ALA A 71 12.47 10.83 23.08
CA ALA A 71 11.69 11.77 22.29
C ALA A 71 10.61 12.36 23.16
N MET A 72 10.55 13.69 23.20
CA MET A 72 9.67 14.48 24.05
C MET A 72 8.44 14.97 23.28
N SER A 73 7.34 15.23 23.97
CA SER A 73 6.11 15.78 23.37
C SER A 73 6.28 17.22 22.89
N ARG A 74 7.18 17.99 23.48
CA ARG A 74 7.53 19.37 23.13
C ARG A 74 9.06 19.57 23.20
N PRO A 75 9.62 20.57 22.52
CA PRO A 75 11.06 20.85 22.57
C PRO A 75 11.50 21.44 23.91
N SER A 76 11.40 20.66 24.97
CA SER A 76 11.74 21.00 26.34
C SER A 76 12.11 19.74 27.12
N LYS A 77 13.17 19.84 27.96
CA LYS A 77 13.58 18.76 28.87
C LYS A 77 12.56 18.47 29.99
N HIS A 78 11.62 19.39 30.22
CA HIS A 78 10.57 19.27 31.22
C HIS A 78 9.24 18.77 30.62
N SER A 79 9.18 18.47 29.33
CA SER A 79 7.98 17.91 28.73
C SER A 79 7.94 16.39 28.89
N ALA A 80 6.75 15.82 28.70
CA ALA A 80 6.57 14.36 28.81
C ALA A 80 7.33 13.59 27.72
N PRO A 81 8.05 12.53 28.08
CA PRO A 81 8.61 11.61 27.09
C PRO A 81 7.49 10.85 26.38
N VAL A 82 7.62 10.70 25.06
CA VAL A 82 6.63 9.99 24.22
C VAL A 82 7.18 8.70 23.61
N TYR A 83 8.50 8.58 23.49
CA TYR A 83 9.13 7.40 22.91
C TYR A 83 10.63 7.35 23.22
N TYR A 84 11.15 6.14 23.46
CA TYR A 84 12.59 5.89 23.58
C TYR A 84 13.14 5.39 22.26
N VAL A 85 14.00 6.17 21.60
CA VAL A 85 14.62 5.83 20.33
C VAL A 85 16.01 5.27 20.58
N ARG A 86 16.22 4.02 20.23
CA ARG A 86 17.56 3.37 20.29
C ARG A 86 18.46 3.92 19.20
N ALA A 87 19.74 4.13 19.52
CA ALA A 87 20.76 4.58 18.55
C ALA A 87 20.99 3.59 17.43
N ARG A 88 20.76 2.29 17.69
CA ARG A 88 20.95 1.20 16.72
C ARG A 88 19.70 0.39 16.52
N ARG A 89 19.54 -0.09 15.31
CA ARG A 89 18.42 -0.95 14.92
C ARG A 89 18.65 -2.38 15.45
N PRO A 90 17.57 -3.07 15.88
CA PRO A 90 17.72 -4.34 16.62
C PRO A 90 18.17 -5.52 15.72
N ILE A 91 17.87 -5.51 14.43
CA ILE A 91 18.17 -6.64 13.53
C ILE A 91 19.55 -6.50 12.93
N THR A 92 19.87 -5.35 12.35
CA THR A 92 21.11 -5.14 11.60
C THR A 92 22.23 -4.49 12.42
N GLY A 93 21.91 -3.90 13.59
CA GLY A 93 22.85 -3.08 14.35
C GLY A 93 23.18 -1.73 13.70
N ALA A 94 22.59 -1.42 12.54
CA ALA A 94 22.79 -0.16 11.84
C ALA A 94 22.34 1.05 12.68
N ARG A 95 22.88 2.23 12.39
CA ARG A 95 22.48 3.46 13.04
C ARG A 95 21.00 3.74 12.73
N THR A 96 20.27 4.19 13.74
CA THR A 96 18.90 4.69 13.55
C THR A 96 18.96 6.02 12.83
N VAL A 97 18.14 6.15 11.78
CA VAL A 97 18.00 7.36 10.95
C VAL A 97 16.54 7.75 10.97
N LEU A 98 16.28 9.00 11.36
CA LEU A 98 14.91 9.55 11.48
C LEU A 98 14.71 10.71 10.52
N PRO A 99 13.56 10.79 9.84
CA PRO A 99 13.18 11.99 9.07
C PRO A 99 12.95 13.18 10.02
N VAL A 100 13.56 14.32 9.70
CA VAL A 100 13.39 15.59 10.42
C VAL A 100 12.24 16.36 9.78
N LEU A 101 11.28 16.75 10.60
CA LEU A 101 10.09 17.53 10.20
C LEU A 101 10.29 19.03 10.46
N GLY A 102 11.19 19.39 11.37
CA GLY A 102 11.50 20.76 11.74
C GLY A 102 12.54 20.83 12.85
N GLN A 103 12.98 22.04 13.16
CA GLN A 103 13.97 22.33 14.18
C GLN A 103 13.49 23.48 15.05
N LYS A 104 13.87 23.48 16.34
CA LYS A 104 13.55 24.56 17.28
C LYS A 104 14.66 24.72 18.28
N LYS A 105 14.97 26.00 18.66
CA LYS A 105 15.77 26.34 19.80
C LYS A 105 14.82 26.67 20.96
N SER A 106 14.96 26.00 22.10
CA SER A 106 14.16 26.26 23.28
C SER A 106 14.72 27.47 24.05
N ALA A 107 13.96 28.00 25.03
CA ALA A 107 14.34 29.18 25.81
C ALA A 107 15.67 29.00 26.58
N ASP A 108 15.98 27.77 26.97
CA ASP A 108 17.26 27.40 27.61
C ASP A 108 18.42 27.21 26.60
N GLY A 109 18.24 27.67 25.36
CA GLY A 109 19.28 27.66 24.34
C GLY A 109 19.51 26.32 23.66
N LEU A 110 18.77 25.25 24.03
CA LEU A 110 18.96 23.90 23.50
C LEU A 110 18.32 23.72 22.12
N ARG A 111 19.01 23.00 21.23
CA ARG A 111 18.50 22.70 19.90
C ARG A 111 17.78 21.36 19.89
N TRP A 112 16.61 21.35 19.27
CA TRP A 112 15.70 20.21 19.19
C TRP A 112 15.32 19.95 17.75
N LEU A 113 15.21 18.66 17.40
CA LEU A 113 14.72 18.18 16.11
C LEU A 113 13.34 17.56 16.32
N HIS A 114 12.36 18.01 15.55
CA HIS A 114 11.07 17.34 15.44
C HIS A 114 11.22 16.22 14.42
N VAL A 115 10.97 14.99 14.82
CA VAL A 115 11.24 13.80 13.99
C VAL A 115 10.04 12.89 13.89
N GLU A 116 9.95 12.14 12.77
CA GLU A 116 9.04 11.00 12.69
C GLU A 116 9.59 9.87 13.56
N LEU A 117 8.69 9.19 14.28
CA LEU A 117 9.03 8.11 15.20
C LEU A 117 8.44 6.78 14.70
N PRO A 118 9.14 5.66 14.89
CA PRO A 118 8.60 4.35 14.52
C PRO A 118 7.57 3.85 15.55
N GLY A 119 6.81 2.84 15.14
CA GLY A 119 5.92 2.10 16.05
C GLY A 119 4.52 2.69 16.16
N ARG A 120 3.79 2.24 17.22
CA ARG A 120 2.40 2.67 17.46
C ARG A 120 2.31 3.87 18.40
N PRO A 121 1.28 4.73 18.19
CA PRO A 121 0.41 4.79 17.02
C PRO A 121 1.17 5.13 15.74
N ASN A 122 0.67 4.68 14.56
CA ASN A 122 1.21 5.05 13.26
C ASN A 122 1.21 6.58 13.09
N GLY A 123 2.25 7.14 12.45
CA GLY A 123 2.39 8.59 12.26
C GLY A 123 2.85 9.37 13.49
N ARG A 124 3.30 8.68 14.52
CA ARG A 124 3.86 9.32 15.72
C ARG A 124 5.05 10.23 15.39
N THR A 125 5.11 11.36 16.06
CA THR A 125 6.26 12.29 16.02
C THR A 125 6.72 12.65 17.43
N GLY A 126 7.87 13.26 17.54
CA GLY A 126 8.39 13.75 18.81
C GLY A 126 9.63 14.62 18.62
N TRP A 127 10.07 15.23 19.72
CA TRP A 127 11.22 16.12 19.76
C TRP A 127 12.42 15.42 20.41
N ILE A 128 13.52 15.30 19.68
CA ILE A 128 14.79 14.79 20.22
C ILE A 128 15.81 15.93 20.31
N ARG A 129 16.76 15.79 21.22
CA ARG A 129 17.89 16.70 21.29
C ARG A 129 18.76 16.54 20.06
N GLU A 130 19.18 17.65 19.43
CA GLU A 130 20.11 17.61 18.29
C GLU A 130 21.46 17.03 18.69
N ARG A 131 21.88 17.21 19.94
CA ARG A 131 23.12 16.64 20.46
C ARG A 131 23.21 15.14 20.23
N ALA A 132 24.36 14.67 19.78
CA ALA A 132 24.63 13.27 19.43
C ALA A 132 23.79 12.75 18.24
N THR A 133 23.41 13.66 17.35
CA THR A 133 22.93 13.35 16.00
C THR A 133 23.89 13.93 14.96
N VAL A 134 23.91 13.34 13.77
CA VAL A 134 24.58 13.88 12.60
C VAL A 134 23.54 14.13 11.52
N PRO A 135 23.51 15.34 10.92
CA PRO A 135 22.59 15.63 9.84
C PRO A 135 22.93 14.83 8.59
N ALA A 136 21.90 14.37 7.90
CA ALA A 136 21.98 13.75 6.60
C ALA A 136 20.79 14.18 5.74
N THR A 137 20.77 13.78 4.48
CA THR A 137 19.69 14.12 3.57
C THR A 137 19.45 12.96 2.62
N THR A 138 18.18 12.68 2.32
CA THR A 138 17.80 11.81 1.20
C THR A 138 17.04 12.61 0.14
N ARG A 139 17.23 12.24 -1.12
CA ARG A 139 16.48 12.78 -2.27
C ARG A 139 15.48 11.74 -2.81
N TRP A 140 15.36 10.60 -2.14
CA TRP A 140 14.47 9.51 -2.49
C TRP A 140 13.19 9.58 -1.67
N HIS A 141 12.08 9.17 -2.28
CA HIS A 141 10.78 9.04 -1.66
C HIS A 141 10.04 7.88 -2.31
N ILE A 142 9.39 7.06 -1.52
CA ILE A 142 8.60 5.92 -1.98
C ILE A 142 7.12 6.22 -1.78
N VAL A 143 6.31 6.04 -2.81
CA VAL A 143 4.85 6.08 -2.72
C VAL A 143 4.30 4.69 -3.00
N ILE A 144 3.50 4.17 -2.07
CA ILE A 144 2.79 2.90 -2.22
C ILE A 144 1.32 3.23 -2.48
N ASP A 145 0.86 3.00 -3.69
CA ASP A 145 -0.52 3.15 -4.13
C ASP A 145 -1.22 1.79 -3.98
N THR A 146 -2.00 1.63 -2.92
CA THR A 146 -2.63 0.36 -2.59
C THR A 146 -3.80 0.04 -3.52
N SER A 147 -4.52 1.05 -4.03
CA SER A 147 -5.62 0.85 -4.97
C SER A 147 -5.11 0.34 -6.32
N ARG A 148 -4.02 0.91 -6.82
CA ARG A 148 -3.38 0.49 -8.08
C ARG A 148 -2.33 -0.60 -7.88
N ARG A 149 -2.08 -1.02 -6.63
CA ARG A 149 -1.17 -2.11 -6.25
C ARG A 149 0.21 -1.94 -6.87
N ARG A 150 0.79 -0.76 -6.66
CA ARG A 150 2.08 -0.36 -7.22
C ARG A 150 2.91 0.44 -6.23
N VAL A 151 4.21 0.38 -6.42
CA VAL A 151 5.20 1.20 -5.71
C VAL A 151 5.81 2.15 -6.73
N ILE A 152 5.75 3.44 -6.45
CA ILE A 152 6.32 4.50 -7.27
C ILE A 152 7.51 5.07 -6.49
N VAL A 153 8.65 5.13 -7.13
CA VAL A 153 9.87 5.66 -6.51
C VAL A 153 10.22 7.00 -7.14
N TYR A 154 10.40 7.99 -6.29
CA TYR A 154 10.75 9.34 -6.68
C TYR A 154 12.19 9.66 -6.29
N ARG A 155 12.86 10.45 -7.11
CA ARG A 155 14.12 11.12 -6.80
C ARG A 155 14.01 12.59 -7.10
N ARG A 156 14.28 13.47 -6.13
CA ARG A 156 14.11 14.93 -6.27
C ARG A 156 12.71 15.32 -6.77
N ALA A 157 11.68 14.71 -6.17
CA ALA A 157 10.26 14.87 -6.53
C ALA A 157 9.87 14.42 -7.96
N ARG A 158 10.77 13.82 -8.74
CA ARG A 158 10.48 13.27 -10.07
C ARG A 158 10.30 11.75 -9.99
N PRO A 159 9.27 11.17 -10.62
CA PRO A 159 9.10 9.72 -10.66
C PRO A 159 10.24 9.10 -11.47
N MET A 160 10.85 8.06 -10.90
CA MET A 160 11.99 7.34 -11.49
C MET A 160 11.62 5.94 -11.93
N ARG A 161 10.85 5.22 -11.11
CA ARG A 161 10.44 3.84 -11.39
C ARG A 161 9.07 3.55 -10.80
N VAL A 162 8.37 2.63 -11.45
CA VAL A 162 7.09 2.09 -10.99
C VAL A 162 7.20 0.57 -11.01
N PHE A 163 6.83 -0.05 -9.89
CA PHE A 163 6.82 -1.51 -9.73
C PHE A 163 5.40 -1.98 -9.40
N ARG A 164 4.95 -3.05 -10.04
CA ARG A 164 3.74 -3.75 -9.57
C ARG A 164 4.03 -4.42 -8.23
N ALA A 165 3.06 -4.42 -7.33
CA ALA A 165 3.21 -4.93 -5.99
C ALA A 165 2.03 -5.81 -5.58
N VAL A 166 2.27 -6.71 -4.61
CA VAL A 166 1.19 -7.32 -3.81
C VAL A 166 1.02 -6.47 -2.57
N VAL A 167 -0.21 -6.11 -2.24
CA VAL A 167 -0.55 -5.32 -1.04
C VAL A 167 -1.44 -6.11 -0.10
N GLY A 168 -1.74 -5.54 1.07
CA GLY A 168 -2.63 -6.12 2.06
C GLY A 168 -4.04 -6.36 1.52
N LYS A 169 -4.64 -7.50 1.87
CA LYS A 169 -6.06 -7.79 1.60
C LYS A 169 -6.97 -6.91 2.46
N SER A 170 -8.25 -6.83 2.12
CA SER A 170 -9.22 -5.97 2.81
C SER A 170 -9.31 -6.22 4.32
N SER A 171 -9.21 -7.48 4.76
CA SER A 171 -9.23 -7.85 6.19
C SER A 171 -7.93 -7.54 6.93
N THR A 172 -6.81 -7.36 6.22
CA THR A 172 -5.50 -7.03 6.79
C THR A 172 -4.78 -6.03 5.88
N PRO A 173 -5.30 -4.79 5.78
CA PRO A 173 -4.82 -3.83 4.79
C PRO A 173 -3.42 -3.33 5.11
N THR A 174 -2.70 -2.92 4.07
CA THR A 174 -1.50 -2.10 4.22
C THR A 174 -1.92 -0.75 4.83
N PRO A 175 -1.35 -0.31 5.97
CA PRO A 175 -1.75 0.92 6.63
C PRO A 175 -1.50 2.14 5.75
N ILE A 176 -2.47 3.04 5.69
CA ILE A 176 -2.36 4.31 4.99
C ILE A 176 -1.70 5.34 5.89
N GLY A 177 -0.85 6.20 5.34
CA GLY A 177 -0.18 7.26 6.10
C GLY A 177 1.22 7.61 5.58
N ARG A 178 1.93 8.35 6.43
CA ARG A 178 3.34 8.73 6.21
C ARG A 178 4.22 7.89 7.12
N PHE A 179 5.25 7.36 6.55
CA PHE A 179 6.19 6.43 7.19
C PHE A 179 7.59 6.66 6.63
N PHE A 180 8.54 5.90 7.11
CA PHE A 180 9.89 5.87 6.58
C PHE A 180 10.49 4.46 6.65
N VAL A 181 11.56 4.23 5.90
CA VAL A 181 12.35 3.00 6.00
C VAL A 181 13.13 3.02 7.30
N GLU A 182 12.81 2.11 8.20
CA GLU A 182 13.55 1.96 9.47
C GLU A 182 14.87 1.22 9.28
N GLU A 183 14.86 0.16 8.47
CA GLU A 183 15.95 -0.78 8.40
C GLU A 183 15.96 -1.52 7.05
N SER A 184 17.15 -1.70 6.47
CA SER A 184 17.37 -2.50 5.25
C SER A 184 18.00 -3.81 5.65
N ILE A 185 17.30 -4.92 5.37
CA ILE A 185 17.68 -6.26 5.86
C ILE A 185 17.99 -7.16 4.65
N ARG A 186 19.18 -7.74 4.63
CA ARG A 186 19.50 -8.84 3.72
C ARG A 186 18.94 -10.14 4.29
N LEU A 187 18.14 -10.83 3.53
CA LEU A 187 17.57 -12.12 3.92
C LEU A 187 18.44 -13.27 3.40
N ARG A 188 18.48 -14.38 4.12
CA ARG A 188 19.19 -15.59 3.69
C ARG A 188 18.58 -16.12 2.39
N ALA A 189 19.38 -16.74 1.55
CA ALA A 189 18.88 -17.47 0.39
C ALA A 189 17.86 -18.51 0.86
N GLY A 190 16.70 -18.59 0.20
CA GLY A 190 15.61 -19.47 0.60
C GLY A 190 14.66 -18.92 1.69
N ALA A 191 14.98 -17.84 2.36
CA ALA A 191 14.06 -17.24 3.32
C ALA A 191 12.81 -16.67 2.65
N VAL A 192 11.70 -16.69 3.37
CA VAL A 192 10.45 -16.06 2.95
C VAL A 192 10.67 -14.56 2.71
N GLY A 193 10.32 -14.10 1.52
CA GLY A 193 10.49 -12.69 1.13
C GLY A 193 11.89 -12.29 0.68
N ALA A 194 12.83 -13.25 0.50
CA ALA A 194 14.17 -12.95 -0.02
C ALA A 194 14.12 -12.24 -1.40
N PRO A 195 15.18 -11.51 -1.79
CA PRO A 195 16.49 -11.42 -1.16
C PRO A 195 16.64 -10.34 -0.08
N TYR A 196 15.73 -9.36 0.00
CA TYR A 196 15.79 -8.24 0.94
C TYR A 196 14.45 -7.89 1.52
N ALA A 197 14.47 -7.22 2.68
CA ALA A 197 13.33 -6.55 3.27
C ALA A 197 13.71 -5.11 3.68
N LEU A 198 12.86 -4.15 3.34
CA LEU A 198 12.85 -2.80 3.88
C LEU A 198 11.78 -2.75 4.96
N ALA A 199 12.17 -2.80 6.22
CA ALA A 199 11.28 -2.66 7.36
C ALA A 199 10.82 -1.20 7.47
N LEU A 200 9.50 -0.97 7.57
CA LEU A 200 8.91 0.36 7.64
C LEU A 200 8.58 0.76 9.09
N SER A 201 8.50 2.05 9.35
CA SER A 201 8.00 2.59 10.61
C SER A 201 6.52 2.29 10.85
N ALA A 202 5.81 1.82 9.84
CA ALA A 202 4.42 1.39 9.88
C ALA A 202 4.21 0.10 10.67
N ARG A 203 3.11 0.05 11.40
CA ARG A 203 2.62 -1.16 12.10
C ARG A 203 1.23 -1.52 11.61
N SER A 204 0.93 -2.82 11.52
CA SER A 204 -0.40 -3.30 11.15
C SER A 204 -1.46 -2.74 12.09
N ASN A 205 -2.58 -2.29 11.54
CA ASN A 205 -3.74 -1.87 12.33
C ASN A 205 -4.55 -3.08 12.86
N VAL A 206 -4.27 -4.29 12.34
CA VAL A 206 -4.98 -5.52 12.69
C VAL A 206 -4.13 -6.41 13.60
N PHE A 207 -2.89 -6.68 13.20
CA PHE A 207 -2.01 -7.55 13.97
C PHE A 207 -1.16 -6.78 14.97
N GLN A 208 -1.35 -7.02 16.27
CA GLN A 208 -0.48 -6.52 17.31
C GLN A 208 0.89 -7.24 17.27
N GLN A 209 0.86 -8.54 16.96
CA GLN A 209 2.04 -9.37 16.75
C GLN A 209 1.86 -10.21 15.48
N PHE A 210 2.95 -10.41 14.74
CA PHE A 210 2.98 -11.25 13.55
C PHE A 210 4.38 -11.84 13.35
N ALA A 211 4.46 -13.17 13.20
CA ALA A 211 5.72 -13.90 13.02
C ALA A 211 6.82 -13.55 14.06
N GLY A 212 6.42 -13.44 15.34
CA GLY A 212 7.33 -13.10 16.44
C GLY A 212 7.71 -11.63 16.57
N GLY A 213 7.20 -10.76 15.68
CA GLY A 213 7.44 -9.32 15.71
C GLY A 213 6.19 -8.50 16.06
N SER A 214 6.36 -7.20 16.26
CA SER A 214 5.34 -6.23 16.70
C SER A 214 4.32 -5.86 15.60
N GLY A 215 4.04 -6.73 14.62
CA GLY A 215 3.17 -6.43 13.48
C GLY A 215 3.75 -5.37 12.54
N GLN A 216 5.08 -5.33 12.41
CA GLN A 216 5.78 -4.39 11.54
C GLN A 216 5.49 -4.67 10.08
N ILE A 217 5.21 -3.60 9.32
CA ILE A 217 5.06 -3.66 7.87
C ILE A 217 6.43 -3.56 7.21
N ALA A 218 6.61 -4.35 6.14
CA ALA A 218 7.82 -4.31 5.33
C ALA A 218 7.48 -4.33 3.83
N MET A 219 8.40 -3.83 3.02
CA MET A 219 8.49 -4.16 1.59
C MET A 219 9.54 -5.27 1.46
N HIS A 220 9.22 -6.36 0.75
CA HIS A 220 10.14 -7.50 0.61
C HIS A 220 9.90 -8.26 -0.70
N GLY A 221 10.78 -9.21 -1.03
CA GLY A 221 10.64 -10.05 -2.22
C GLY A 221 9.44 -11.01 -2.16
N LEU A 222 9.19 -11.68 -3.29
CA LEU A 222 8.14 -12.70 -3.43
C LEU A 222 8.62 -14.13 -3.21
N ARG A 223 9.91 -14.34 -2.95
CA ARG A 223 10.46 -15.70 -2.81
C ARG A 223 9.80 -16.42 -1.63
N ASN A 224 9.37 -17.66 -1.86
CA ASN A 224 8.75 -18.55 -0.88
C ASN A 224 7.55 -17.95 -0.14
N ILE A 225 6.83 -17.02 -0.80
CA ILE A 225 5.58 -16.46 -0.28
C ILE A 225 4.64 -16.17 -1.44
N GLY A 226 3.42 -16.60 -1.36
CA GLY A 226 2.44 -16.49 -2.44
C GLY A 226 2.06 -15.07 -2.83
N GLY A 227 1.25 -14.97 -3.88
CA GLY A 227 0.68 -13.74 -4.41
C GLY A 227 1.20 -13.41 -5.82
N VAL A 228 0.30 -12.95 -6.67
CA VAL A 228 0.60 -12.46 -8.01
C VAL A 228 0.77 -10.95 -7.95
N LEU A 229 1.81 -10.39 -8.58
CA LEU A 229 2.02 -8.94 -8.65
C LEU A 229 0.79 -8.23 -9.21
N GLY A 230 0.31 -7.24 -8.48
CA GLY A 230 -0.94 -6.54 -8.77
C GLY A 230 -2.15 -7.11 -8.02
N SER A 231 -1.97 -8.03 -7.06
CA SER A 231 -3.03 -8.55 -6.20
C SER A 231 -3.02 -7.93 -4.80
N ALA A 232 -4.13 -8.08 -4.07
CA ALA A 232 -4.29 -7.64 -2.68
C ALA A 232 -4.56 -8.87 -1.80
N VAL A 233 -3.51 -9.63 -1.47
CA VAL A 233 -3.60 -10.91 -0.75
C VAL A 233 -2.63 -11.02 0.43
N SER A 234 -1.82 -10.00 0.70
CA SER A 234 -0.88 -10.04 1.82
C SER A 234 -1.56 -9.75 3.16
N HIS A 235 -0.82 -9.94 4.25
CA HIS A 235 -1.24 -9.57 5.60
C HIS A 235 -0.81 -8.14 6.00
N GLY A 236 -0.61 -7.27 4.99
CA GLY A 236 -0.24 -5.87 5.17
C GLY A 236 1.13 -5.50 4.59
N CYS A 237 2.08 -6.42 4.51
CA CYS A 237 3.36 -6.19 3.84
C CYS A 237 3.19 -5.99 2.32
N VAL A 238 4.12 -5.26 1.72
CA VAL A 238 4.16 -5.00 0.28
C VAL A 238 5.20 -5.93 -0.35
N ARG A 239 4.77 -6.79 -1.29
CA ARG A 239 5.64 -7.76 -1.94
C ARG A 239 6.01 -7.29 -3.34
N LEU A 240 7.26 -7.44 -3.68
CA LEU A 240 7.86 -7.04 -4.96
C LEU A 240 8.62 -8.22 -5.57
N ASN A 241 8.88 -8.21 -6.87
CA ASN A 241 9.82 -9.18 -7.43
C ASN A 241 11.25 -8.92 -6.89
N SER A 242 12.12 -9.91 -7.07
CA SER A 242 13.50 -9.86 -6.53
C SER A 242 14.29 -8.67 -7.07
N ASP A 243 14.13 -8.33 -8.33
CA ASP A 243 14.88 -7.23 -8.96
C ASP A 243 14.42 -5.87 -8.43
N ALA A 244 13.11 -5.69 -8.26
CA ALA A 244 12.53 -4.45 -7.71
C ALA A 244 12.97 -4.20 -6.28
N ILE A 245 12.91 -5.22 -5.39
CA ILE A 245 13.34 -5.03 -4.00
C ILE A 245 14.86 -4.85 -3.90
N SER A 246 15.65 -5.54 -4.72
CA SER A 246 17.09 -5.37 -4.80
C SER A 246 17.47 -3.96 -5.26
N TRP A 247 16.78 -3.47 -6.28
CA TRP A 247 16.97 -2.11 -6.75
C TRP A 247 16.61 -1.08 -5.66
N LEU A 248 15.49 -1.28 -4.94
CA LEU A 248 15.06 -0.38 -3.86
C LEU A 248 16.09 -0.30 -2.73
N VAL A 249 16.63 -1.42 -2.28
CA VAL A 249 17.63 -1.46 -1.19
C VAL A 249 18.89 -0.68 -1.54
N LEU A 250 19.29 -0.66 -2.82
CA LEU A 250 20.46 0.10 -3.28
C LEU A 250 20.23 1.62 -3.32
N HIS A 251 18.97 2.08 -3.36
CA HIS A 251 18.64 3.49 -3.58
C HIS A 251 17.89 4.14 -2.43
N ALA A 252 17.11 3.37 -1.67
CA ALA A 252 16.20 3.86 -0.63
C ALA A 252 16.56 3.24 0.73
N GLY A 253 17.59 3.77 1.37
CA GLY A 253 18.08 3.33 2.67
C GLY A 253 17.24 3.85 3.86
N PRO A 254 17.70 3.56 5.10
CA PRO A 254 17.06 4.04 6.32
C PRO A 254 16.82 5.56 6.31
N GLY A 255 15.69 6.00 6.84
CA GLY A 255 15.25 7.39 6.84
C GLY A 255 14.52 7.82 5.55
N THR A 256 14.54 7.02 4.47
CA THR A 256 13.79 7.35 3.25
C THR A 256 12.29 7.41 3.54
N PRO A 257 11.60 8.54 3.23
CA PRO A 257 10.17 8.66 3.41
C PRO A 257 9.37 7.67 2.56
N VAL A 258 8.30 7.15 3.15
CA VAL A 258 7.34 6.26 2.50
C VAL A 258 5.93 6.80 2.72
N THR A 259 5.24 7.17 1.66
CA THR A 259 3.83 7.55 1.72
C THR A 259 2.99 6.40 1.19
N ILE A 260 2.02 5.95 1.98
CA ILE A 260 1.09 4.88 1.59
C ILE A 260 -0.28 5.51 1.41
N THR A 261 -0.86 5.35 0.22
CA THR A 261 -2.17 5.90 -0.17
C THR A 261 -3.11 4.79 -0.66
N ARG A 262 -4.36 5.17 -0.81
CA ARG A 262 -5.35 4.37 -1.56
C ARG A 262 -5.20 4.62 -3.04
#